data_e1828c1e616fa64f119740df42fd3da3
#
_entry.id   e1828c1e616fa64f119740df42fd3da3
#
_cell.length_a   1.000
_cell.length_b   1.000
_cell.length_c   1.000
_cell.angle_alpha   90.00
_cell.angle_beta   90.00
_cell.angle_gamma   90.00
#
_symmetry.space_group_name_H-M   'P 1'
#
loop_
_entity.id
_entity.type
_entity.pdbx_description
1 polymer ?
#
loop_
_entity_poly.entity_id
_entity_poly.type
_entity_poly.pdbx_seq_one_letter_code
_entity_poly.pdbx_strand_id
1 'polypeptide(L)'
;TGINETHAKNAGLNADTVILSPMSHAGYYPGGKVMTMKMVFEKATYRLLGAQIVGYEGVDKRIDVLATAIRAGMKATELKDLDLAYAPPYSSAKDPVIWLALWLKISQTVF
;
A
#
# COMPACT_ATOMS: atom_id res chain seq x y z
N THR A 1 -2.14 -0.29 10.14
CA THR A 1 -3.03 -1.42 10.39
C THR A 1 -2.27 -2.73 10.20
N GLY A 2 -2.80 -3.82 10.73
CA GLY A 2 -2.09 -5.08 10.75
C GLY A 2 -0.84 -5.01 11.63
N ILE A 3 0.19 -5.79 11.27
CA ILE A 3 1.44 -5.80 12.04
C ILE A 3 2.52 -4.97 11.33
N ASN A 4 3.43 -4.41 12.11
CA ASN A 4 4.58 -3.71 11.53
C ASN A 4 5.75 -4.68 11.33
N GLU A 5 6.81 -4.21 10.69
CA GLU A 5 7.98 -5.03 10.38
C GLU A 5 8.64 -5.63 11.63
N THR A 6 8.75 -4.85 12.70
CA THR A 6 9.35 -5.31 13.95
C THR A 6 8.52 -6.44 14.56
N HIS A 7 7.21 -6.28 14.62
CA HIS A 7 6.31 -7.32 15.13
C HIS A 7 6.36 -8.59 14.29
N ALA A 8 6.44 -8.45 12.95
CA ALA A 8 6.55 -9.60 12.07
C ALA A 8 7.83 -10.40 12.34
N LYS A 9 8.96 -9.72 12.50
CA LYS A 9 10.24 -10.37 12.81
C LYS A 9 10.20 -11.05 14.17
N ASN A 10 9.64 -10.38 15.20
CA ASN A 10 9.54 -10.93 16.52
C ASN A 10 8.62 -12.15 16.59
N ALA A 11 7.62 -12.24 15.72
CA ALA A 11 6.73 -13.38 15.62
C ALA A 11 7.31 -14.54 14.79
N GLY A 12 8.53 -14.39 14.26
CA GLY A 12 9.18 -15.41 13.44
C GLY A 12 8.67 -15.49 12.02
N LEU A 13 7.97 -14.46 11.54
CA LEU A 13 7.47 -14.41 10.18
C LEU A 13 8.57 -13.98 9.20
N ASN A 14 8.62 -14.63 8.05
CA ASN A 14 9.55 -14.28 6.99
C ASN A 14 8.94 -13.16 6.14
N ALA A 15 9.04 -11.94 6.64
CA ALA A 15 8.39 -10.77 6.07
C ALA A 15 9.38 -9.85 5.36
N ASP A 16 8.87 -9.12 4.37
CA ASP A 16 9.60 -8.06 3.67
C ASP A 16 8.69 -6.84 3.57
N THR A 17 9.24 -5.74 3.11
CA THR A 17 8.52 -4.47 3.04
C THR A 17 8.73 -3.79 1.71
N VAL A 18 7.77 -2.96 1.34
CA VAL A 18 7.89 -2.01 0.25
C VAL A 18 7.41 -0.64 0.73
N ILE A 19 8.13 0.41 0.33
CA ILE A 19 7.82 1.79 0.71
C ILE A 19 7.66 2.62 -0.55
N LEU A 20 6.64 3.47 -0.57
CA LEU A 20 6.34 4.35 -1.69
C LEU A 20 5.81 5.69 -1.15
N SER A 21 6.11 6.78 -1.84
CA SER A 21 5.66 8.13 -1.44
C SER A 21 4.85 8.78 -2.56
N PRO A 22 3.63 8.29 -2.86
CA PRO A 22 2.80 8.83 -3.93
C PRO A 22 2.08 10.12 -3.49
N MET A 23 1.50 10.83 -4.49
CA MET A 23 0.58 11.93 -4.23
C MET A 23 -0.77 11.37 -3.75
N SER A 24 -1.47 12.14 -2.89
CA SER A 24 -2.79 11.75 -2.37
C SER A 24 -3.88 11.76 -3.43
N HIS A 25 -3.71 12.59 -4.47
CA HIS A 25 -4.63 12.66 -5.62
C HIS A 25 -3.83 13.05 -6.87
N ALA A 26 -4.52 13.26 -8.00
CA ALA A 26 -3.86 13.60 -9.26
C ALA A 26 -2.96 14.83 -9.10
N GLY A 27 -1.71 14.74 -9.59
CA GLY A 27 -0.73 15.81 -9.42
C GLY A 27 -1.10 17.13 -10.08
N TYR A 28 -1.97 17.10 -11.11
CA TYR A 28 -2.46 18.30 -11.78
C TYR A 28 -3.58 19.00 -11.00
N TYR A 29 -4.15 18.35 -9.98
CA TYR A 29 -5.21 18.95 -9.16
C TYR A 29 -4.58 19.72 -7.99
N PRO A 30 -4.97 21.01 -7.79
CA PRO A 30 -4.38 21.83 -6.73
C PRO A 30 -4.56 21.23 -5.33
N GLY A 31 -3.55 21.37 -4.50
CA GLY A 31 -3.59 20.93 -3.11
C GLY A 31 -3.12 19.48 -2.89
N GLY A 32 -2.65 18.81 -3.95
CA GLY A 32 -2.10 17.46 -3.81
C GLY A 32 -0.88 17.42 -2.90
N LYS A 33 -0.83 16.44 -1.99
CA LYS A 33 0.26 16.28 -1.05
C LYS A 33 0.79 14.85 -1.08
N VAL A 34 2.10 14.71 -0.86
CA VAL A 34 2.76 13.41 -0.81
C VAL A 34 2.39 12.71 0.50
N MET A 35 2.14 11.42 0.42
CA MET A 35 2.03 10.54 1.58
C MET A 35 3.11 9.47 1.48
N THR A 36 3.54 8.93 2.61
CA THR A 36 4.48 7.82 2.64
C THR A 36 3.74 6.57 3.09
N MET A 37 3.80 5.54 2.26
CA MET A 37 3.12 4.27 2.48
C MET A 37 4.14 3.16 2.62
N LYS A 38 3.96 2.31 3.63
CA LYS A 38 4.78 1.11 3.82
C LYS A 38 3.85 -0.09 3.90
N MET A 39 4.19 -1.14 3.16
CA MET A 39 3.45 -2.39 3.15
C MET A 39 4.36 -3.51 3.64
N VAL A 40 3.86 -4.34 4.56
CA VAL A 40 4.55 -5.51 5.08
C VAL A 40 3.87 -6.76 4.52
N PHE A 41 4.63 -7.66 3.92
CA PHE A 41 4.10 -8.87 3.31
C PHE A 41 4.96 -10.08 3.62
N GLU A 42 4.38 -11.27 3.53
CA GLU A 42 5.11 -12.53 3.68
C GLU A 42 5.82 -12.89 2.38
N LYS A 43 7.12 -13.18 2.45
CA LYS A 43 7.95 -13.41 1.25
C LYS A 43 7.50 -14.61 0.42
N ALA A 44 7.09 -15.70 1.07
CA ALA A 44 6.78 -16.94 0.37
C ALA A 44 5.47 -16.85 -0.41
N THR A 45 4.45 -16.19 0.14
CA THR A 45 3.09 -16.17 -0.40
C THR A 45 2.67 -14.81 -0.93
N TYR A 46 3.41 -13.74 -0.60
CA TYR A 46 3.06 -12.34 -0.83
C TYR A 46 1.82 -11.89 -0.06
N ARG A 47 1.37 -12.67 0.92
CA ARG A 47 0.22 -12.31 1.74
C ARG A 47 0.49 -11.00 2.47
N LEU A 48 -0.47 -10.07 2.38
CA LEU A 48 -0.39 -8.79 3.05
C LEU A 48 -0.56 -8.97 4.56
N LEU A 49 0.42 -8.50 5.33
CA LEU A 49 0.44 -8.65 6.79
C LEU A 49 0.16 -7.34 7.52
N GLY A 50 0.56 -6.23 6.96
CA GLY A 50 0.39 -4.95 7.60
C GLY A 50 0.68 -3.79 6.66
N ALA A 51 0.30 -2.60 7.08
CA ALA A 51 0.55 -1.38 6.34
C ALA A 51 0.58 -0.19 7.29
N GLN A 52 1.43 0.78 7.00
CA GLN A 52 1.52 2.03 7.73
C GLN A 52 1.57 3.16 6.72
N ILE A 53 0.80 4.22 6.98
CA ILE A 53 0.73 5.38 6.10
C ILE A 53 0.88 6.65 6.93
N VAL A 54 1.71 7.57 6.46
CA VAL A 54 1.86 8.90 7.04
C VAL A 54 1.59 9.92 5.94
N GLY A 55 0.75 10.92 6.22
CA GLY A 55 0.43 11.96 5.26
C GLY A 55 -0.60 12.94 5.82
N TYR A 56 -0.96 13.93 5.00
CA TYR A 56 -1.87 15.00 5.41
C TYR A 56 -3.31 14.74 4.96
N GLU A 57 -3.52 14.06 3.85
CA GLU A 57 -4.85 13.77 3.34
C GLU A 57 -4.88 12.48 2.55
N GLY A 58 -6.04 11.84 2.50
CA GLY A 58 -6.22 10.59 1.77
C GLY A 58 -5.67 9.36 2.47
N VAL A 59 -5.14 9.50 3.68
CA VAL A 59 -4.58 8.39 4.47
C VAL A 59 -5.68 7.44 4.93
N ASP A 60 -6.77 7.98 5.45
CA ASP A 60 -7.89 7.19 5.97
C ASP A 60 -8.50 6.28 4.90
N LYS A 61 -8.72 6.80 3.70
CA LYS A 61 -9.23 6.02 2.57
C LYS A 61 -8.29 4.83 2.26
N ARG A 62 -7.00 5.08 2.19
CA ARG A 62 -6.02 4.06 1.80
C ARG A 62 -5.77 3.04 2.89
N ILE A 63 -5.70 3.48 4.14
CA ILE A 63 -5.47 2.55 5.25
C ILE A 63 -6.67 1.62 5.45
N ASP A 64 -7.87 2.09 5.19
CA ASP A 64 -9.07 1.26 5.27
C ASP A 64 -9.12 0.21 4.16
N VAL A 65 -8.69 0.55 2.94
CA VAL A 65 -8.57 -0.42 1.85
C VAL A 65 -7.57 -1.51 2.24
N LEU A 66 -6.42 -1.13 2.78
CA LEU A 66 -5.39 -2.07 3.20
C LEU A 66 -5.84 -2.91 4.39
N ALA A 67 -6.54 -2.33 5.36
CA ALA A 67 -7.11 -3.07 6.49
C ALA A 67 -8.08 -4.16 6.01
N THR A 68 -8.94 -3.83 5.06
CA THR A 68 -9.88 -4.77 4.46
C THR A 68 -9.14 -5.88 3.72
N ALA A 69 -8.12 -5.54 2.96
CA ALA A 69 -7.30 -6.51 2.22
C ALA A 69 -6.60 -7.48 3.17
N ILE A 70 -6.05 -6.98 4.28
CA ILE A 70 -5.41 -7.81 5.30
C ILE A 70 -6.42 -8.79 5.89
N ARG A 71 -7.59 -8.32 6.25
CA ARG A 71 -8.65 -9.15 6.83
C ARG A 71 -9.14 -10.22 5.85
N ALA A 72 -9.21 -9.90 4.56
CA ALA A 72 -9.62 -10.83 3.52
C ALA A 72 -8.52 -11.84 3.15
N GLY A 73 -7.32 -11.69 3.67
CA GLY A 73 -6.20 -12.58 3.35
C GLY A 73 -5.63 -12.37 1.95
N MET A 74 -5.77 -11.16 1.40
CA MET A 74 -5.27 -10.86 0.06
C MET A 74 -3.75 -10.89 0.00
N LYS A 75 -3.24 -11.27 -1.17
CA LYS A 75 -1.82 -11.09 -1.49
C LYS A 75 -1.57 -9.64 -1.86
N ALA A 76 -0.40 -9.14 -1.49
CA ALA A 76 -0.01 -7.77 -1.83
C ALA A 76 -0.06 -7.52 -3.35
N THR A 77 0.30 -8.51 -4.14
CA THR A 77 0.26 -8.43 -5.61
C THR A 77 -1.14 -8.31 -6.19
N GLU A 78 -2.17 -8.76 -5.47
CA GLU A 78 -3.56 -8.69 -5.93
C GLU A 78 -4.15 -7.29 -5.81
N LEU A 79 -3.52 -6.40 -5.05
CA LEU A 79 -3.99 -5.02 -4.89
C LEU A 79 -4.06 -4.25 -6.22
N LYS A 80 -3.24 -4.61 -7.18
CA LYS A 80 -3.24 -3.97 -8.50
C LYS A 80 -4.53 -4.18 -9.28
N ASP A 81 -5.31 -5.18 -8.91
CA ASP A 81 -6.55 -5.54 -9.59
C ASP A 81 -7.79 -4.86 -8.98
N LEU A 82 -7.60 -4.07 -7.92
CA LEU A 82 -8.70 -3.35 -7.29
C LEU A 82 -9.21 -2.21 -8.18
N ASP A 83 -10.53 -2.08 -8.27
CA ASP A 83 -11.21 -0.99 -8.98
C ASP A 83 -11.64 0.06 -7.96
N LEU A 84 -10.73 0.96 -7.63
CA LEU A 84 -10.95 1.98 -6.61
C LEU A 84 -11.53 3.25 -7.22
N ALA A 85 -12.30 3.98 -6.40
CA ALA A 85 -12.91 5.23 -6.82
C ALA A 85 -11.85 6.24 -7.26
N TYR A 86 -12.07 6.85 -8.42
CA TYR A 86 -11.19 7.88 -8.95
C TYR A 86 -11.94 9.17 -9.24
N ALA A 87 -11.39 10.25 -8.71
CA ALA A 87 -11.71 11.63 -9.13
C ALA A 87 -10.48 12.47 -8.75
N PRO A 88 -10.07 13.44 -9.56
CA PRO A 88 -8.84 14.21 -9.30
C PRO A 88 -8.69 14.76 -7.88
N PRO A 89 -9.76 15.23 -7.18
CA PRO A 89 -9.61 15.69 -5.80
C PRO A 89 -9.32 14.57 -4.79
N TYR A 90 -9.60 13.32 -5.11
CA TYR A 90 -9.55 12.21 -4.16
C TYR A 90 -8.45 11.20 -4.42
N SER A 91 -8.09 10.99 -5.70
CA SER A 91 -7.04 10.04 -6.04
C SER A 91 -6.46 10.33 -7.42
N SER A 92 -5.33 9.70 -7.74
CA SER A 92 -4.80 9.65 -9.11
C SER A 92 -5.50 8.55 -9.90
N ALA A 93 -5.29 8.52 -11.23
CA ALA A 93 -5.87 7.50 -12.12
C ALA A 93 -5.51 6.09 -11.67
N LYS A 94 -4.29 5.89 -11.17
CA LYS A 94 -3.91 4.70 -10.42
C LYS A 94 -3.77 5.12 -8.97
N ASP A 95 -4.66 4.60 -8.10
CA ASP A 95 -4.61 4.93 -6.68
C ASP A 95 -3.24 4.53 -6.09
N PRO A 96 -2.74 5.26 -5.07
CA PRO A 96 -1.52 4.89 -4.36
C PRO A 96 -1.43 3.43 -3.92
N VAL A 97 -2.54 2.82 -3.51
CA VAL A 97 -2.59 1.39 -3.14
C VAL A 97 -2.21 0.51 -4.33
N ILE A 98 -2.71 0.83 -5.52
CA ILE A 98 -2.38 0.10 -6.75
C ILE A 98 -0.91 0.30 -7.12
N TRP A 99 -0.40 1.53 -7.02
CA TRP A 99 1.02 1.80 -7.25
C TRP A 99 1.92 1.02 -6.30
N LEU A 100 1.51 0.86 -5.05
CA LEU A 100 2.28 0.11 -4.06
C LEU A 100 2.46 -1.34 -4.50
N ALA A 101 1.39 -1.97 -5.01
CA ALA A 101 1.45 -3.34 -5.52
C ALA A 101 2.31 -3.45 -6.79
N LEU A 102 2.20 -2.49 -7.70
CA LEU A 102 3.01 -2.45 -8.91
C LEU A 102 4.50 -2.26 -8.60
N TRP A 103 4.80 -1.39 -7.65
CA TRP A 103 6.17 -1.14 -7.21
C TRP A 103 6.79 -2.39 -6.57
N LEU A 104 6.01 -3.12 -5.78
CA LEU A 104 6.44 -4.39 -5.21
C LEU A 104 6.88 -5.36 -6.32
N LYS A 105 6.08 -5.51 -7.37
CA LYS A 105 6.39 -6.40 -8.49
C LYS A 105 7.69 -5.98 -9.17
N ILE A 106 7.90 -4.70 -9.41
CA ILE A 106 9.12 -4.17 -10.03
C ILE A 106 10.33 -4.44 -9.14
N SER A 107 10.25 -4.15 -7.85
CA SER A 107 11.37 -4.33 -6.92
C SER A 107 11.78 -5.79 -6.79
N GLN A 108 10.83 -6.73 -6.82
CA GLN A 108 11.13 -8.15 -6.75
C GLN A 108 11.73 -8.69 -8.06
N THR A 109 11.45 -8.02 -9.18
CA THR A 109 11.98 -8.43 -10.50
C THR A 109 13.42 -7.92 -10.71
N VAL A 110 13.73 -6.71 -10.23
CA VAL A 110 15.04 -6.06 -10.45
C VAL A 110 16.10 -6.58 -9.48
N PHE A 111 15.69 -6.94 -8.29
CA PHE A 111 16.59 -7.41 -7.25
C PHE A 111 16.25 -8.85 -6.85
#